data_27ddb00ad782e52c0fa4385cd8809f30
#
_entry.id   27ddb00ad782e52c0fa4385cd8809f30
#
_cell.length_a   1.000
_cell.length_b   1.000
_cell.length_c   1.000
_cell.angle_alpha   90.00
_cell.angle_beta   90.00
_cell.angle_gamma   90.00
#
_symmetry.space_group_name_H-M   'P 1'
#
loop_
_entity.id
_entity.type
_entity.pdbx_description
1 polymer ?
#
loop_
_entity_poly.entity_id
_entity_poly.type
_entity_poly.pdbx_seq_one_letter_code
_entity_poly.pdbx_strand_id
1 'polypeptide(L)'
;MAIWNKNTQDFLNQERTLFEVPLLATKDGNVVDNYNRLPVSINPDAFGRTRISQPLTLFDSSHRYRDNNLWETGITGTASATFSVTEGLVNLTVDNASGAQVIRETTKVFSYQPGKSLLVMNTFVPATPKANLRQRVGYFGADNGMYFEINGTTPYFVERSLSTGTQTEVAQANWNIDKLDGTGVS
;
A
#
# COMPACT_ATOMS: atom_id res chain seq x y z
N MET A 1 36.14 -17.23 -29.98
CA MET A 1 36.89 -18.33 -29.33
C MET A 1 36.05 -18.85 -28.17
N ALA A 2 35.53 -20.04 -28.29
CA ALA A 2 34.73 -20.58 -27.20
C ALA A 2 35.61 -20.79 -25.99
N ILE A 3 35.30 -20.13 -24.90
CA ILE A 3 36.05 -20.31 -23.66
C ILE A 3 35.39 -21.45 -22.91
N TRP A 4 35.96 -22.61 -23.06
CA TRP A 4 35.54 -23.79 -22.34
C TRP A 4 36.53 -24.06 -21.23
N ASN A 5 36.01 -24.35 -20.08
CA ASN A 5 36.88 -24.89 -19.04
C ASN A 5 37.35 -26.29 -19.40
N LYS A 6 38.33 -26.78 -18.70
CA LYS A 6 38.95 -28.10 -18.98
C LYS A 6 37.96 -29.25 -19.00
N ASN A 7 36.88 -29.14 -18.24
CA ASN A 7 35.85 -30.20 -18.16
C ASN A 7 34.88 -30.16 -19.34
N THR A 8 34.76 -29.02 -19.99
CA THR A 8 33.97 -28.89 -21.22
C THR A 8 34.80 -29.14 -22.45
N GLN A 9 36.12 -29.14 -22.34
CA GLN A 9 37.00 -29.44 -23.45
C GLN A 9 36.89 -30.91 -23.90
N ASP A 10 36.66 -31.84 -22.97
CA ASP A 10 36.40 -33.22 -23.30
C ASP A 10 35.10 -33.40 -24.06
N PHE A 11 34.14 -32.58 -23.78
CA PHE A 11 32.88 -32.53 -24.51
C PHE A 11 33.06 -31.96 -25.93
N LEU A 12 33.97 -31.02 -26.08
CA LEU A 12 34.28 -30.38 -27.36
C LEU A 12 35.15 -31.24 -28.24
N ASN A 13 36.04 -32.01 -27.65
CA ASN A 13 36.91 -32.96 -28.39
C ASN A 13 36.14 -34.05 -29.12
N GLN A 14 34.81 -34.06 -28.96
CA GLN A 14 33.92 -34.90 -29.76
C GLN A 14 33.50 -34.26 -31.07
N GLU A 15 34.34 -33.40 -31.64
CA GLU A 15 34.17 -32.80 -32.98
C GLU A 15 32.83 -32.09 -33.22
N ARG A 16 32.41 -31.34 -32.25
CA ARG A 16 31.22 -30.50 -32.43
C ARG A 16 31.60 -29.10 -32.84
N THR A 17 30.79 -28.55 -33.66
CA THR A 17 30.91 -27.14 -34.07
C THR A 17 30.95 -26.26 -32.81
N LEU A 18 32.06 -25.59 -32.63
CA LEU A 18 32.28 -24.71 -31.51
C LEU A 18 31.40 -23.48 -31.67
N PHE A 19 30.36 -23.40 -30.85
CA PHE A 19 29.67 -22.18 -30.65
C PHE A 19 30.34 -21.44 -29.49
N GLU A 20 30.60 -20.19 -29.67
CA GLU A 20 30.94 -19.32 -28.54
C GLU A 20 29.68 -19.12 -27.70
N VAL A 21 29.56 -19.91 -26.67
CA VAL A 21 28.54 -19.69 -25.68
C VAL A 21 29.14 -18.82 -24.57
N PRO A 22 28.72 -17.59 -24.39
CA PRO A 22 29.19 -16.80 -23.28
C PRO A 22 28.78 -17.49 -21.98
N LEU A 23 29.74 -17.97 -21.24
CA LEU A 23 29.51 -18.51 -19.92
C LEU A 23 29.25 -17.33 -18.97
N LEU A 24 28.01 -17.24 -18.53
CA LEU A 24 27.69 -16.30 -17.45
C LEU A 24 28.22 -16.90 -16.15
N ALA A 25 29.11 -16.17 -15.52
CA ALA A 25 29.66 -16.52 -14.22
C ALA A 25 29.20 -15.51 -13.16
N THR A 26 29.03 -15.98 -11.94
CA THR A 26 28.84 -15.10 -10.79
C THR A 26 30.11 -14.32 -10.49
N LYS A 27 30.03 -13.29 -9.65
CA LYS A 27 31.18 -12.52 -9.18
C LYS A 27 32.31 -13.40 -8.61
N ASP A 28 31.95 -14.53 -8.04
CA ASP A 28 32.88 -15.49 -7.43
C ASP A 28 33.42 -16.53 -8.43
N GLY A 29 33.19 -16.35 -9.73
CA GLY A 29 33.67 -17.18 -10.81
C GLY A 29 32.92 -18.49 -11.04
N ASN A 30 31.81 -18.71 -10.34
CA ASN A 30 30.99 -19.89 -10.53
C ASN A 30 30.10 -19.77 -11.77
N VAL A 31 29.94 -20.84 -12.50
CA VAL A 31 28.99 -20.88 -13.63
C VAL A 31 27.56 -20.69 -13.13
N VAL A 32 26.81 -19.87 -13.85
CA VAL A 32 25.39 -19.66 -13.54
C VAL A 32 24.60 -20.91 -13.90
N ASP A 33 24.06 -21.54 -12.93
CA ASP A 33 23.20 -22.71 -13.03
C ASP A 33 22.01 -22.65 -12.05
N ASN A 34 21.29 -23.72 -11.85
CA ASN A 34 20.17 -23.80 -10.92
C ASN A 34 20.56 -23.55 -9.45
N TYR A 35 21.83 -23.73 -9.09
CA TYR A 35 22.35 -23.60 -7.73
C TYR A 35 23.09 -22.27 -7.55
N ASN A 36 23.80 -21.82 -8.59
CA ASN A 36 24.57 -20.58 -8.61
C ASN A 36 23.85 -19.56 -9.49
N ARG A 37 22.85 -18.90 -8.93
CA ARG A 37 22.07 -17.88 -9.64
C ARG A 37 22.84 -16.58 -9.72
N LEU A 38 22.75 -15.88 -10.86
CA LEU A 38 23.22 -14.50 -10.95
C LEU A 38 22.47 -13.63 -9.93
N PRO A 39 23.18 -12.91 -9.08
CA PRO A 39 22.55 -11.88 -8.26
C PRO A 39 22.07 -10.76 -9.19
N VAL A 40 20.81 -10.77 -9.55
CA VAL A 40 20.20 -9.68 -10.30
C VAL A 40 19.74 -8.63 -9.30
N SER A 41 20.39 -7.47 -9.33
CA SER A 41 19.88 -6.31 -8.60
C SER A 41 18.68 -5.75 -9.36
N ILE A 42 17.51 -5.91 -8.80
CA ILE A 42 16.30 -5.24 -9.27
C ILE A 42 16.05 -4.01 -8.40
N ASN A 43 15.59 -2.93 -9.01
CA ASN A 43 15.18 -1.75 -8.25
C ASN A 43 13.79 -2.01 -7.67
N PRO A 44 13.66 -2.29 -6.38
CA PRO A 44 12.36 -2.40 -5.75
C PRO A 44 11.74 -1.02 -5.55
N ASP A 45 10.42 -0.99 -5.38
CA ASP A 45 9.75 0.20 -4.87
C ASP A 45 9.97 0.35 -3.36
N ALA A 46 9.41 1.40 -2.75
CA ALA A 46 9.53 1.66 -1.32
C ALA A 46 8.97 0.54 -0.41
N PHE A 47 8.23 -0.39 -0.99
CA PHE A 47 7.64 -1.55 -0.31
C PHE A 47 8.35 -2.87 -0.64
N GLY A 48 9.52 -2.82 -1.27
CA GLY A 48 10.29 -4.01 -1.64
C GLY A 48 9.74 -4.79 -2.85
N ARG A 49 8.79 -4.24 -3.60
CA ARG A 49 8.22 -4.90 -4.78
C ARG A 49 9.05 -4.61 -6.02
N THR A 50 9.23 -5.62 -6.86
CA THR A 50 9.92 -5.45 -8.15
C THR A 50 9.20 -4.42 -9.02
N ARG A 51 9.92 -3.41 -9.49
CA ARG A 51 9.40 -2.43 -10.45
C ARG A 51 9.38 -3.03 -11.85
N ILE A 52 8.23 -3.52 -12.26
CA ILE A 52 7.96 -4.00 -13.62
C ILE A 52 7.09 -3.03 -14.42
N SER A 53 6.55 -1.98 -13.76
CA SER A 53 5.79 -0.91 -14.38
C SER A 53 6.01 0.39 -13.63
N GLN A 54 5.81 1.52 -14.30
CA GLN A 54 5.80 2.81 -13.63
C GLN A 54 4.42 3.06 -13.00
N PRO A 55 4.35 3.37 -11.71
CA PRO A 55 3.10 3.77 -11.09
C PRO A 55 2.65 5.13 -11.65
N LEU A 56 1.39 5.24 -12.02
CA LEU A 56 0.76 6.50 -12.40
C LEU A 56 0.12 7.11 -11.16
N THR A 57 0.55 8.32 -10.79
CA THR A 57 -0.09 9.08 -9.71
C THR A 57 -1.42 9.63 -10.21
N LEU A 58 -2.51 9.12 -9.67
CA LEU A 58 -3.87 9.58 -9.99
C LEU A 58 -4.28 10.81 -9.17
N PHE A 59 -3.76 10.92 -7.96
CA PHE A 59 -4.07 11.98 -7.02
C PHE A 59 -2.93 12.16 -6.03
N ASP A 60 -2.60 13.41 -5.76
CA ASP A 60 -1.68 13.80 -4.70
C ASP A 60 -2.22 15.07 -4.04
N SER A 61 -2.21 15.07 -2.72
CA SER A 61 -2.70 16.20 -1.95
C SER A 61 -1.87 16.36 -0.69
N SER A 62 -1.13 17.45 -0.63
CA SER A 62 -0.45 17.87 0.59
C SER A 62 -1.07 19.16 1.13
N HIS A 63 -1.26 19.24 2.44
CA HIS A 63 -1.86 20.38 3.12
C HIS A 63 -0.79 21.31 3.72
N ARG A 64 0.31 21.56 3.02
CA ARG A 64 1.48 22.25 3.61
C ARG A 64 1.20 23.67 4.07
N TYR A 65 0.53 24.49 3.27
CA TYR A 65 0.34 25.91 3.55
C TYR A 65 -1.09 26.37 3.46
N ARG A 66 -1.94 25.60 2.81
CA ARG A 66 -3.35 25.93 2.58
C ARG A 66 -4.18 24.68 2.32
N ASP A 67 -5.45 24.76 2.53
CA ASP A 67 -6.39 23.81 1.95
C ASP A 67 -6.36 23.97 0.41
N ASN A 68 -6.16 22.87 -0.29
CA ASN A 68 -5.90 22.86 -1.74
C ASN A 68 -7.17 22.73 -2.59
N ASN A 69 -8.34 22.76 -1.99
CA ASN A 69 -9.65 22.61 -2.66
C ASN A 69 -9.82 21.31 -3.49
N LEU A 70 -9.00 20.31 -3.23
CA LEU A 70 -9.14 18.98 -3.84
C LEU A 70 -10.03 18.05 -3.02
N TRP A 71 -10.59 18.60 -1.95
CA TRP A 71 -11.41 17.88 -1.00
C TRP A 71 -12.76 18.59 -0.80
N GLU A 72 -13.77 17.77 -0.65
CA GLU A 72 -15.10 18.20 -0.26
C GLU A 72 -15.35 17.83 1.20
N THR A 73 -16.13 18.66 1.90
CA THR A 73 -16.43 18.44 3.30
C THR A 73 -17.94 18.45 3.52
N GLY A 74 -18.46 17.31 3.97
CA GLY A 74 -19.84 17.17 4.43
C GLY A 74 -19.91 17.24 5.95
N ILE A 75 -20.78 18.10 6.47
CA ILE A 75 -20.98 18.31 7.92
C ILE A 75 -22.42 18.03 8.28
N THR A 76 -22.64 17.27 9.34
CA THR A 76 -23.94 17.03 9.94
C THR A 76 -23.89 17.37 11.42
N GLY A 77 -24.88 18.10 11.90
CA GLY A 77 -24.92 18.55 13.28
C GLY A 77 -23.88 19.62 13.60
N THR A 78 -23.28 19.52 14.75
CA THR A 78 -22.31 20.49 15.29
C THR A 78 -20.85 20.13 15.02
N ALA A 79 -20.61 19.26 14.05
CA ALA A 79 -19.27 18.90 13.60
C ALA A 79 -18.59 20.04 12.84
N SER A 80 -17.27 19.97 12.73
CA SER A 80 -16.47 20.96 11.98
C SER A 80 -15.24 20.36 11.35
N ALA A 81 -14.74 21.01 10.28
CA ALA A 81 -13.46 20.73 9.66
C ALA A 81 -12.66 22.04 9.58
N THR A 82 -11.49 22.07 10.18
CA THR A 82 -10.66 23.28 10.26
C THR A 82 -9.24 22.99 9.80
N PHE A 83 -8.77 23.75 8.82
CA PHE A 83 -7.39 23.65 8.36
C PHE A 83 -6.43 24.29 9.38
N SER A 84 -5.39 23.56 9.74
CA SER A 84 -4.30 24.04 10.60
C SER A 84 -3.04 24.27 9.76
N VAL A 85 -2.65 25.52 9.59
CA VAL A 85 -1.45 25.90 8.83
C VAL A 85 -0.18 25.40 9.54
N THR A 86 -0.18 25.46 10.86
CA THR A 86 0.99 25.09 11.68
C THR A 86 1.27 23.60 11.64
N GLU A 87 0.20 22.79 11.61
CA GLU A 87 0.31 21.33 11.60
C GLU A 87 0.29 20.75 10.19
N GLY A 88 -0.14 21.53 9.20
CA GLY A 88 -0.26 21.08 7.81
C GLY A 88 -1.34 20.02 7.61
N LEU A 89 -2.41 20.07 8.39
CA LEU A 89 -3.50 19.10 8.37
C LEU A 89 -4.88 19.75 8.50
N VAL A 90 -5.92 18.96 8.31
CA VAL A 90 -7.30 19.37 8.57
C VAL A 90 -7.82 18.63 9.78
N ASN A 91 -8.18 19.38 10.80
CA ASN A 91 -8.81 18.86 12.02
C ASN A 91 -10.30 18.62 11.77
N LEU A 92 -10.71 17.37 11.89
CA LEU A 92 -12.12 16.95 11.84
C LEU A 92 -12.62 16.78 13.27
N THR A 93 -13.58 17.58 13.66
CA THR A 93 -14.07 17.61 15.04
C THR A 93 -15.56 17.31 15.10
N VAL A 94 -15.94 16.44 16.01
CA VAL A 94 -17.33 16.16 16.38
C VAL A 94 -17.53 16.41 17.87
N ASP A 95 -18.71 16.82 18.26
CA ASP A 95 -19.09 16.99 19.67
C ASP A 95 -19.80 15.75 20.23
N ASN A 96 -20.48 15.90 21.35
CA ASN A 96 -21.22 14.83 22.00
C ASN A 96 -22.65 14.64 21.46
N ALA A 97 -23.07 15.41 20.48
CA ALA A 97 -24.41 15.29 19.91
C ALA A 97 -24.54 13.98 19.13
N SER A 98 -25.63 13.28 19.35
CA SER A 98 -25.92 12.05 18.60
C SER A 98 -26.08 12.36 17.12
N GLY A 99 -25.34 11.62 16.26
CA GLY A 99 -25.38 11.81 14.82
C GLY A 99 -24.52 12.95 14.29
N ALA A 100 -23.73 13.64 15.13
CA ALA A 100 -22.73 14.58 14.65
C ALA A 100 -21.69 13.87 13.79
N GLN A 101 -21.47 14.37 12.58
CA GLN A 101 -20.60 13.74 11.59
C GLN A 101 -19.87 14.77 10.77
N VAL A 102 -18.61 14.50 10.49
CA VAL A 102 -17.83 15.21 9.48
C VAL A 102 -17.20 14.19 8.53
N ILE A 103 -17.42 14.40 7.24
CA ILE A 103 -16.84 13.61 6.17
C ILE A 103 -15.97 14.54 5.34
N ARG A 104 -14.75 14.10 5.07
CA ARG A 104 -13.87 14.77 4.13
C ARG A 104 -13.45 13.80 3.05
N GLU A 105 -13.85 14.07 1.84
CA GLU A 105 -13.62 13.20 0.69
C GLU A 105 -12.98 13.94 -0.47
N THR A 106 -12.33 13.22 -1.37
CA THR A 106 -11.74 13.84 -2.55
C THR A 106 -12.83 14.24 -3.54
N THR A 107 -12.70 15.43 -4.15
CA THR A 107 -13.62 15.88 -5.22
C THR A 107 -13.56 14.98 -6.46
N LYS A 108 -12.47 14.22 -6.61
CA LYS A 108 -12.28 13.27 -7.69
C LYS A 108 -12.60 11.85 -7.22
N VAL A 109 -13.48 11.19 -7.96
CA VAL A 109 -13.80 9.77 -7.73
C VAL A 109 -12.82 8.89 -8.51
N PHE A 110 -12.28 7.88 -7.83
CA PHE A 110 -11.36 6.89 -8.40
C PHE A 110 -12.11 5.57 -8.55
N SER A 111 -12.48 5.23 -9.78
CA SER A 111 -13.17 3.99 -10.04
C SER A 111 -12.22 2.79 -9.94
N TYR A 112 -12.70 1.73 -9.30
CA TYR A 112 -12.00 0.45 -9.34
C TYR A 112 -11.96 -0.08 -10.78
N GLN A 113 -10.77 -0.50 -11.22
CA GLN A 113 -10.56 -1.11 -12.52
C GLN A 113 -10.05 -2.54 -12.34
N PRO A 114 -10.82 -3.54 -12.74
CA PRO A 114 -10.39 -4.93 -12.67
C PRO A 114 -9.04 -5.14 -13.40
N GLY A 115 -8.16 -5.92 -12.80
CA GLY A 115 -6.83 -6.18 -13.34
C GLY A 115 -5.78 -5.09 -13.13
N LYS A 116 -6.14 -3.99 -12.47
CA LYS A 116 -5.18 -2.94 -12.07
C LYS A 116 -5.09 -2.88 -10.55
N SER A 117 -3.86 -2.72 -10.05
CA SER A 117 -3.62 -2.49 -8.63
C SER A 117 -3.74 -1.00 -8.32
N LEU A 118 -4.36 -0.67 -7.20
CA LEU A 118 -4.44 0.67 -6.66
C LEU A 118 -3.67 0.71 -5.34
N LEU A 119 -2.74 1.66 -5.22
CA LEU A 119 -2.04 1.95 -3.98
C LEU A 119 -2.62 3.22 -3.39
N VAL A 120 -3.16 3.14 -2.19
CA VAL A 120 -3.71 4.27 -1.45
C VAL A 120 -2.84 4.51 -0.23
N MET A 121 -2.30 5.72 -0.12
CA MET A 121 -1.49 6.14 1.00
C MET A 121 -2.15 7.34 1.66
N ASN A 122 -2.48 7.21 2.93
CA ASN A 122 -3.04 8.29 3.73
C ASN A 122 -2.18 8.50 4.98
N THR A 123 -1.98 9.76 5.32
CA THR A 123 -1.41 10.14 6.62
C THR A 123 -2.50 10.75 7.47
N PHE A 124 -2.69 10.24 8.66
CA PHE A 124 -3.69 10.76 9.59
C PHE A 124 -3.23 10.60 11.04
N VAL A 125 -3.78 11.42 11.91
CA VAL A 125 -3.56 11.35 13.35
C VAL A 125 -4.91 11.03 13.99
N PRO A 126 -5.11 9.83 14.52
CA PRO A 126 -6.35 9.49 15.19
C PRO A 126 -6.47 10.25 16.51
N ALA A 127 -7.67 10.73 16.81
CA ALA A 127 -7.99 11.21 18.13
C ALA A 127 -7.99 10.05 19.13
N THR A 128 -7.83 10.37 20.42
CA THR A 128 -7.90 9.36 21.47
C THR A 128 -9.18 8.52 21.35
N PRO A 129 -9.07 7.20 21.22
CA PRO A 129 -10.22 6.33 21.10
C PRO A 129 -11.16 6.45 22.32
N LYS A 130 -12.44 6.56 22.08
CA LYS A 130 -13.45 6.64 23.14
C LYS A 130 -14.78 6.05 22.68
N ALA A 131 -15.59 5.61 23.63
CA ALA A 131 -16.90 5.04 23.33
C ALA A 131 -17.75 6.00 22.48
N ASN A 132 -18.52 5.43 21.53
CA ASN A 132 -19.41 6.13 20.61
C ASN A 132 -18.71 7.08 19.59
N LEU A 133 -17.38 7.11 19.56
CA LEU A 133 -16.62 7.78 18.52
C LEU A 133 -16.21 6.76 17.45
N ARG A 134 -16.46 7.12 16.18
CA ARG A 134 -16.05 6.34 15.03
C ARG A 134 -15.16 7.17 14.12
N GLN A 135 -13.95 6.69 13.88
CA GLN A 135 -12.95 7.36 13.05
C GLN A 135 -12.60 6.46 11.87
N ARG A 136 -12.58 6.98 10.65
CA ARG A 136 -12.35 6.21 9.44
C ARG A 136 -11.36 6.91 8.51
N VAL A 137 -10.52 6.12 7.86
CA VAL A 137 -9.61 6.58 6.80
C VAL A 137 -9.38 5.48 5.80
N GLY A 138 -9.41 5.80 4.50
CA GLY A 138 -9.17 4.80 3.46
C GLY A 138 -9.76 5.18 2.11
N TYR A 139 -10.01 4.16 1.32
CA TYR A 139 -10.61 4.27 0.00
C TYR A 139 -12.01 3.66 0.03
N PHE A 140 -13.00 4.49 0.22
CA PHE A 140 -14.40 4.03 0.35
C PHE A 140 -15.40 5.13 -0.01
N GLY A 141 -16.56 4.69 -0.44
CA GLY A 141 -17.75 5.50 -0.58
C GLY A 141 -18.87 5.01 0.34
N ALA A 142 -20.09 5.40 0.05
CA ALA A 142 -21.25 5.01 0.83
C ALA A 142 -21.45 3.49 0.87
N ASP A 143 -21.21 2.81 -0.26
CA ASP A 143 -21.59 1.42 -0.47
C ASP A 143 -20.42 0.46 -0.61
N ASN A 144 -19.28 0.93 -1.10
CA ASN A 144 -18.13 0.08 -1.41
C ASN A 144 -16.84 0.70 -0.90
N GLY A 145 -15.86 -0.16 -0.59
CA GLY A 145 -14.51 0.25 -0.32
C GLY A 145 -13.80 -0.53 0.76
N MET A 146 -12.57 -0.11 1.03
CA MET A 146 -11.72 -0.64 2.09
C MET A 146 -11.17 0.50 2.93
N TYR A 147 -11.24 0.37 4.23
CA TYR A 147 -10.79 1.42 5.14
C TYR A 147 -10.35 0.86 6.49
N PHE A 148 -9.53 1.65 7.14
CA PHE A 148 -9.23 1.48 8.55
C PHE A 148 -10.27 2.24 9.38
N GLU A 149 -10.75 1.62 10.44
CA GLU A 149 -11.75 2.20 11.34
C GLU A 149 -11.30 2.02 12.79
N ILE A 150 -11.47 3.06 13.59
CA ILE A 150 -11.46 2.94 15.04
C ILE A 150 -12.92 3.14 15.49
N ASN A 151 -13.54 2.07 15.94
CA ASN A 151 -14.91 2.09 16.44
C ASN A 151 -14.91 1.96 17.97
N GLY A 152 -15.27 3.05 18.62
CA GLY A 152 -15.06 3.13 20.07
C GLY A 152 -13.57 3.08 20.41
N THR A 153 -13.15 1.99 21.02
CA THR A 153 -11.74 1.75 21.43
C THR A 153 -11.07 0.66 20.61
N THR A 154 -11.75 0.06 19.65
CA THR A 154 -11.24 -1.08 18.90
C THR A 154 -10.93 -0.69 17.46
N PRO A 155 -9.71 -0.93 16.96
CA PRO A 155 -9.34 -0.78 15.57
C PRO A 155 -9.81 -1.96 14.72
N TYR A 156 -10.20 -1.66 13.47
CA TYR A 156 -10.66 -2.64 12.47
C TYR A 156 -10.08 -2.33 11.10
N PHE A 157 -9.83 -3.36 10.31
CA PHE A 157 -9.85 -3.26 8.85
C PHE A 157 -11.24 -3.67 8.37
N VAL A 158 -11.80 -2.86 7.49
CA VAL A 158 -13.17 -3.04 7.01
C VAL A 158 -13.17 -3.11 5.49
N GLU A 159 -13.85 -4.12 4.97
CA GLU A 159 -14.22 -4.25 3.57
C GLU A 159 -15.74 -4.15 3.46
N ARG A 160 -16.21 -3.30 2.56
CA ARG A 160 -17.64 -3.11 2.27
C ARG A 160 -17.91 -3.35 0.80
N SER A 161 -18.95 -4.12 0.50
CA SER A 161 -19.36 -4.41 -0.86
C SER A 161 -20.88 -4.39 -0.99
N LEU A 162 -21.39 -3.48 -1.83
CA LEU A 162 -22.81 -3.42 -2.15
C LEU A 162 -23.27 -4.65 -2.96
N SER A 163 -22.42 -5.18 -3.84
CA SER A 163 -22.78 -6.31 -4.69
C SER A 163 -23.04 -7.59 -3.90
N THR A 164 -22.36 -7.76 -2.79
CA THR A 164 -22.58 -8.89 -1.86
C THR A 164 -23.49 -8.54 -0.71
N GLY A 165 -23.79 -7.25 -0.52
CA GLY A 165 -24.55 -6.76 0.63
C GLY A 165 -23.84 -6.97 1.97
N THR A 166 -22.54 -7.27 1.96
CA THR A 166 -21.77 -7.63 3.15
C THR A 166 -20.77 -6.56 3.53
N GLN A 167 -20.55 -6.42 4.83
CA GLN A 167 -19.44 -5.69 5.41
C GLN A 167 -18.64 -6.70 6.24
N THR A 168 -17.38 -6.85 5.91
CA THR A 168 -16.44 -7.70 6.64
C THR A 168 -15.57 -6.81 7.51
N GLU A 169 -15.54 -7.08 8.81
CA GLU A 169 -14.75 -6.34 9.79
C GLU A 169 -13.77 -7.30 10.47
N VAL A 170 -12.50 -6.95 10.45
CA VAL A 170 -11.45 -7.72 11.15
C VAL A 170 -10.86 -6.85 12.25
N ALA A 171 -11.20 -7.18 13.48
CA ALA A 171 -10.67 -6.48 14.65
C ALA A 171 -9.16 -6.72 14.81
N GLN A 172 -8.44 -5.74 15.38
CA GLN A 172 -6.99 -5.77 15.62
C GLN A 172 -6.52 -7.07 16.29
N ALA A 173 -7.27 -7.58 17.24
CA ALA A 173 -6.94 -8.83 17.93
C ALA A 173 -6.87 -10.06 17.02
N ASN A 174 -7.50 -9.99 15.84
CA ASN A 174 -7.58 -11.07 14.85
C ASN A 174 -6.68 -10.82 13.63
N TRP A 175 -5.85 -9.77 13.62
CA TRP A 175 -4.91 -9.56 12.54
C TRP A 175 -3.86 -10.66 12.52
N ASN A 176 -3.52 -11.14 11.33
CA ASN A 176 -2.79 -12.41 11.17
C ASN A 176 -1.26 -12.26 11.05
N ILE A 177 -0.74 -11.10 10.64
CA ILE A 177 0.70 -10.89 10.45
C ILE A 177 1.26 -10.16 11.67
N ASP A 178 0.79 -8.96 11.91
CA ASP A 178 1.18 -8.14 13.04
C ASP A 178 -0.06 -7.39 13.55
N LYS A 179 -0.24 -7.40 14.85
CA LYS A 179 -1.37 -6.73 15.47
C LYS A 179 -1.13 -5.24 15.73
N LEU A 180 0.10 -4.77 15.55
CA LEU A 180 0.50 -3.38 15.82
C LEU A 180 0.08 -2.90 17.22
N ASP A 181 0.14 -3.81 18.21
CA ASP A 181 -0.22 -3.58 19.61
C ASP A 181 1.01 -3.55 20.52
N GLY A 182 2.21 -3.58 19.93
CA GLY A 182 3.48 -3.64 20.65
C GLY A 182 3.87 -5.02 21.18
N THR A 183 3.11 -6.07 20.83
CA THR A 183 3.41 -7.46 21.21
C THR A 183 3.90 -8.30 20.03
N GLY A 184 3.88 -7.76 18.83
CA GLY A 184 4.26 -8.42 17.59
C GLY A 184 5.73 -8.23 17.20
N VAL A 185 6.00 -8.42 15.92
CA VAL A 185 7.35 -8.36 15.33
C VAL A 185 7.81 -6.92 15.03
N SER A 186 6.89 -5.98 15.03
CA SER A 186 7.18 -4.56 14.76
C SER A 186 7.48 -3.79 16.02
#